data_b6e122f1535f83f3504f97c39e89d7d2
#
_entry.id   b6e122f1535f83f3504f97c39e89d7d2
#
_cell.length_a   1.000
_cell.length_b   1.000
_cell.length_c   1.000
_cell.angle_alpha   90.00
_cell.angle_beta   90.00
_cell.angle_gamma   90.00
#
_symmetry.space_group_name_H-M   'P 1'
#
loop_
_entity.id
_entity.type
_entity.pdbx_description
1 polymer ?
#
loop_
_entity_poly.entity_id
_entity_poly.type
_entity_poly.pdbx_seq_one_letter_code
_entity_poly.pdbx_strand_id
1 'polypeptide(L)'
;MNYRLFVLMLSAVAISACSATQPASYDNSLALSSAAEGVADAVRFTPYSGKSAVGLLEKPYFISFRARNAESYGHSFVAFGERDSAGNIPYDRSGVLIPSMTEIAGLHPASTSDVPYSIGHVVPVPSETGPSDGDTEIAYLQNELTIALSLGEYRKLYSFINELQSSRPLWHAVAYNCSSFTNEIVSYMGLNTANHILFPNKYIESLKGRNPDIKNI
;
A
#
# COMPACT_ATOMS: atom_id res chain seq x y z
N MET A 1 53.82 48.74 14.09
CA MET A 1 52.53 48.71 13.37
C MET A 1 52.65 47.57 12.36
N ASN A 2 52.32 46.34 12.81
CA ASN A 2 52.56 45.09 12.05
C ASN A 2 51.21 44.50 11.63
N TYR A 3 50.91 44.54 10.33
CA TYR A 3 49.76 43.86 9.74
C TYR A 3 50.14 42.38 9.49
N ARG A 4 49.49 41.45 10.19
CA ARG A 4 49.60 40.04 9.90
C ARG A 4 48.56 39.67 8.81
N LEU A 5 49.07 39.23 7.71
CA LEU A 5 48.36 38.69 6.57
C LEU A 5 47.73 37.32 6.97
N PHE A 6 46.40 37.21 6.96
CA PHE A 6 45.71 35.93 7.13
C PHE A 6 45.53 35.28 5.77
N VAL A 7 46.27 34.20 5.54
CA VAL A 7 46.09 33.34 4.37
C VAL A 7 44.96 32.35 4.66
N LEU A 8 43.83 32.49 3.95
CA LEU A 8 42.75 31.52 3.95
C LEU A 8 43.14 30.33 3.04
N MET A 9 43.40 29.17 3.64
CA MET A 9 43.48 27.92 2.92
C MET A 9 42.05 27.43 2.63
N LEU A 10 41.66 27.40 1.35
CA LEU A 10 40.49 26.68 0.87
C LEU A 10 40.84 25.21 0.78
N SER A 11 40.32 24.41 1.68
CA SER A 11 40.38 22.95 1.59
C SER A 11 39.25 22.46 0.66
N ALA A 12 39.65 21.99 -0.53
CA ALA A 12 38.73 21.29 -1.44
C ALA A 12 38.39 19.92 -0.87
N VAL A 13 37.13 19.73 -0.43
CA VAL A 13 36.59 18.42 -0.07
C VAL A 13 36.18 17.72 -1.36
N ALA A 14 36.95 16.71 -1.75
CA ALA A 14 36.57 15.79 -2.82
C ALA A 14 35.44 14.90 -2.32
N ILE A 15 34.20 15.11 -2.82
CA ILE A 15 33.09 14.22 -2.60
C ILE A 15 33.26 13.01 -3.50
N SER A 16 33.69 11.90 -2.91
CA SER A 16 33.73 10.60 -3.58
C SER A 16 32.29 10.10 -3.74
N ALA A 17 31.76 10.14 -4.96
CA ALA A 17 30.46 9.56 -5.28
C ALA A 17 30.60 8.03 -5.24
N CYS A 18 30.11 7.42 -4.15
CA CYS A 18 29.81 6.00 -4.16
C CYS A 18 28.67 5.74 -5.14
N SER A 19 28.99 5.12 -6.28
CA SER A 19 27.98 4.54 -7.16
C SER A 19 27.28 3.40 -6.42
N ALA A 20 26.08 3.66 -5.94
CA ALA A 20 25.16 2.61 -5.53
C ALA A 20 24.73 1.87 -6.79
N THR A 21 25.09 0.60 -6.90
CA THR A 21 24.55 -0.33 -7.90
C THR A 21 23.05 -0.40 -7.73
N GLN A 22 22.31 0.16 -8.68
CA GLN A 22 20.86 -0.03 -8.77
C GLN A 22 20.57 -1.53 -8.94
N PRO A 23 19.57 -2.07 -8.22
CA PRO A 23 19.03 -3.38 -8.55
C PRO A 23 18.44 -3.34 -9.95
N ALA A 24 18.54 -4.47 -10.67
CA ALA A 24 18.14 -4.63 -12.05
C ALA A 24 16.78 -4.01 -12.33
N SER A 25 16.74 -3.05 -13.24
CA SER A 25 15.53 -2.44 -13.75
C SER A 25 14.68 -3.52 -14.40
N TYR A 26 13.51 -3.78 -13.83
CA TYR A 26 12.41 -4.44 -14.51
C TYR A 26 12.11 -3.63 -15.78
N ASP A 27 12.15 -4.29 -16.93
CA ASP A 27 11.96 -3.66 -18.23
C ASP A 27 10.54 -3.07 -18.34
N ASN A 28 10.45 -1.78 -18.14
CA ASN A 28 9.20 -1.00 -18.13
C ASN A 28 8.80 -0.55 -19.53
N SER A 29 9.29 -1.21 -20.60
CA SER A 29 9.02 -0.84 -21.98
C SER A 29 7.57 -1.02 -22.45
N LEU A 30 6.69 -1.55 -21.61
CA LEU A 30 5.23 -1.64 -21.88
C LEU A 30 4.39 -0.53 -21.22
N ALA A 31 5.02 0.42 -20.54
CA ALA A 31 4.29 1.42 -19.74
C ALA A 31 4.05 2.77 -20.46
N LEU A 32 4.46 2.95 -21.70
CA LEU A 32 4.38 4.26 -22.37
C LEU A 32 3.76 4.19 -23.73
N SER A 33 2.47 3.84 -23.81
CA SER A 33 1.63 4.31 -24.93
C SER A 33 0.16 4.37 -24.52
N SER A 34 -0.22 5.39 -23.80
CA SER A 34 -1.51 6.06 -23.86
C SER A 34 -1.54 7.24 -22.90
N ALA A 35 -0.75 8.24 -23.21
CA ALA A 35 -1.07 9.58 -22.74
C ALA A 35 -2.16 10.12 -23.66
N ALA A 36 -3.16 10.77 -23.07
CA ALA A 36 -4.23 11.53 -23.66
C ALA A 36 -5.42 10.71 -24.17
N GLU A 37 -6.43 10.54 -23.30
CA GLU A 37 -7.75 11.12 -23.57
C GLU A 37 -8.56 11.08 -22.27
N GLY A 38 -9.04 12.24 -21.85
CA GLY A 38 -9.78 12.40 -20.61
C GLY A 38 -11.13 11.71 -20.68
N VAL A 39 -11.44 11.08 -19.66
CA VAL A 39 -12.67 10.89 -18.88
C VAL A 39 -12.26 9.92 -17.78
N ALA A 40 -12.40 10.32 -16.54
CA ALA A 40 -12.26 9.41 -15.39
C ALA A 40 -13.40 8.39 -15.49
N ASP A 41 -13.18 7.35 -16.26
CA ASP A 41 -14.01 6.16 -16.23
C ASP A 41 -13.71 5.50 -14.87
N ALA A 42 -14.64 5.67 -13.94
CA ALA A 42 -14.63 4.93 -12.68
C ALA A 42 -14.44 3.45 -13.06
N VAL A 43 -13.34 2.87 -12.61
CA VAL A 43 -13.01 1.48 -12.91
C VAL A 43 -14.10 0.64 -12.25
N ARG A 44 -15.08 0.18 -13.02
CA ARG A 44 -16.05 -0.79 -12.53
C ARG A 44 -15.33 -2.12 -12.39
N PHE A 45 -14.96 -2.44 -11.16
CA PHE A 45 -14.47 -3.76 -10.82
C PHE A 45 -15.63 -4.75 -10.91
N THR A 46 -15.49 -5.72 -11.79
CA THR A 46 -16.50 -6.79 -11.91
C THR A 46 -16.24 -7.82 -10.83
N PRO A 47 -17.16 -8.04 -9.87
CA PRO A 47 -16.98 -9.07 -8.85
C PRO A 47 -16.80 -10.44 -9.51
N TYR A 48 -15.72 -11.11 -9.19
CA TYR A 48 -15.47 -12.48 -9.61
C TYR A 48 -15.43 -13.42 -8.41
N SER A 49 -16.18 -14.51 -8.48
CA SER A 49 -16.39 -15.42 -7.35
C SER A 49 -15.96 -16.85 -7.66
N GLY A 50 -14.79 -17.09 -8.22
CA GLY A 50 -14.43 -18.48 -8.53
C GLY A 50 -12.94 -18.77 -8.55
N LYS A 51 -12.57 -19.91 -7.94
CA LYS A 51 -11.24 -20.53 -8.05
C LYS A 51 -11.15 -21.48 -9.24
N SER A 52 -11.94 -21.26 -10.32
CA SER A 52 -11.84 -22.10 -11.51
C SER A 52 -10.59 -21.72 -12.31
N ALA A 53 -10.01 -22.68 -13.03
CA ALA A 53 -8.87 -22.43 -13.90
C ALA A 53 -9.14 -21.30 -14.93
N VAL A 54 -10.36 -21.23 -15.46
CA VAL A 54 -10.78 -20.15 -16.36
C VAL A 54 -10.77 -18.80 -15.66
N GLY A 55 -11.30 -18.72 -14.44
CA GLY A 55 -11.29 -17.49 -13.67
C GLY A 55 -9.92 -17.03 -13.23
N LEU A 56 -8.98 -17.96 -13.02
CA LEU A 56 -7.59 -17.63 -12.75
C LEU A 56 -6.92 -17.01 -13.98
N LEU A 57 -7.21 -17.51 -15.18
CA LEU A 57 -6.69 -16.93 -16.42
C LEU A 57 -7.26 -15.54 -16.71
N GLU A 58 -8.52 -15.27 -16.34
CA GLU A 58 -9.17 -14.00 -16.54
C GLU A 58 -8.76 -12.96 -15.47
N LYS A 59 -8.60 -13.41 -14.21
CA LYS A 59 -8.30 -12.56 -13.05
C LYS A 59 -7.14 -13.12 -12.21
N PRO A 60 -5.91 -13.10 -12.76
CA PRO A 60 -4.74 -13.67 -12.10
C PRO A 60 -4.18 -12.77 -10.97
N TYR A 61 -4.70 -11.55 -10.81
CA TYR A 61 -4.26 -10.61 -9.79
C TYR A 61 -5.28 -10.50 -8.66
N PHE A 62 -4.86 -9.89 -7.56
CA PHE A 62 -5.74 -9.64 -6.41
C PHE A 62 -5.43 -8.28 -5.75
N ILE A 63 -6.42 -7.77 -5.01
CA ILE A 63 -6.26 -6.85 -3.90
C ILE A 63 -6.97 -7.42 -2.69
N SER A 64 -6.36 -7.32 -1.53
CA SER A 64 -6.89 -7.74 -0.24
C SER A 64 -6.85 -6.57 0.73
N PHE A 65 -8.03 -6.09 1.13
CA PHE A 65 -8.21 -5.12 2.21
C PHE A 65 -8.12 -5.87 3.53
N ARG A 66 -7.15 -5.52 4.37
CA ARG A 66 -6.75 -6.33 5.52
C ARG A 66 -6.78 -5.55 6.83
N ALA A 67 -7.07 -6.26 7.89
CA ALA A 67 -6.83 -5.83 9.24
C ALA A 67 -6.00 -6.86 9.98
N ARG A 68 -4.96 -6.40 10.68
CA ARG A 68 -4.14 -7.24 11.54
C ARG A 68 -4.14 -6.77 12.98
N ASN A 69 -3.74 -7.67 13.87
CA ASN A 69 -3.47 -7.30 15.24
C ASN A 69 -2.20 -6.42 15.31
N ALA A 70 -2.26 -5.38 16.12
CA ALA A 70 -1.14 -4.54 16.49
C ALA A 70 -1.42 -4.06 17.92
N GLU A 71 -0.41 -3.76 18.67
CA GLU A 71 -0.44 -3.59 20.12
C GLU A 71 -1.66 -2.88 20.74
N SER A 72 -2.12 -1.75 20.17
CA SER A 72 -3.21 -0.98 20.75
C SER A 72 -4.53 -1.11 19.97
N TYR A 73 -4.51 -0.78 18.67
CA TYR A 73 -5.74 -0.63 17.88
C TYR A 73 -5.81 -1.53 16.67
N GLY A 74 -4.71 -2.20 16.33
CA GLY A 74 -4.55 -2.91 15.07
C GLY A 74 -4.14 -1.97 13.93
N HIS A 75 -3.98 -2.56 12.73
CA HIS A 75 -3.62 -1.84 11.52
C HIS A 75 -4.49 -2.30 10.35
N SER A 76 -4.93 -1.37 9.49
CA SER A 76 -5.58 -1.67 8.22
C SER A 76 -4.69 -1.26 7.05
N PHE A 77 -4.61 -2.11 6.05
CA PHE A 77 -3.74 -1.95 4.89
C PHE A 77 -4.29 -2.74 3.70
N VAL A 78 -3.66 -2.62 2.56
CA VAL A 78 -3.93 -3.48 1.41
C VAL A 78 -2.70 -4.29 1.05
N ALA A 79 -2.90 -5.58 0.73
CA ALA A 79 -1.96 -6.41 0.02
C ALA A 79 -2.48 -6.64 -1.40
N PHE A 80 -1.64 -6.51 -2.40
CA PHE A 80 -2.04 -6.64 -3.80
C PHE A 80 -0.92 -7.25 -4.62
N GLY A 81 -1.27 -7.94 -5.72
CA GLY A 81 -0.26 -8.61 -6.52
C GLY A 81 -0.82 -9.74 -7.37
N GLU A 82 0.02 -10.71 -7.68
CA GLU A 82 -0.31 -11.87 -8.48
C GLU A 82 -0.74 -13.05 -7.59
N ARG A 83 -1.77 -13.77 -8.01
CA ARG A 83 -2.24 -15.00 -7.34
C ARG A 83 -1.32 -16.17 -7.69
N ASP A 84 -1.20 -17.13 -6.79
CA ASP A 84 -0.48 -18.38 -7.09
C ASP A 84 -1.21 -19.23 -8.15
N SER A 85 -0.56 -20.29 -8.60
CA SER A 85 -1.12 -21.20 -9.61
C SER A 85 -2.41 -21.92 -9.17
N ALA A 86 -2.71 -21.95 -7.89
CA ALA A 86 -3.95 -22.48 -7.31
C ALA A 86 -5.03 -21.38 -7.13
N GLY A 87 -4.69 -20.13 -7.45
CA GLY A 87 -5.59 -18.98 -7.32
C GLY A 87 -5.71 -18.44 -5.92
N ASN A 88 -4.75 -18.68 -5.04
CA ASN A 88 -4.71 -18.14 -3.69
C ASN A 88 -3.78 -16.92 -3.62
N ILE A 89 -3.86 -16.19 -2.51
CA ILE A 89 -2.85 -15.21 -2.11
C ILE A 89 -1.55 -15.97 -1.83
N PRO A 90 -0.41 -15.53 -2.42
CA PRO A 90 0.84 -16.28 -2.31
C PRO A 90 1.50 -16.09 -0.95
N TYR A 91 1.57 -17.15 -0.19
CA TYR A 91 2.32 -17.26 1.06
C TYR A 91 3.44 -18.29 0.93
N ASP A 92 4.54 -18.07 1.59
CA ASP A 92 5.56 -19.08 1.78
C ASP A 92 5.15 -20.11 2.86
N ARG A 93 6.04 -21.09 3.13
CA ARG A 93 5.76 -22.16 4.11
C ARG A 93 5.66 -21.66 5.56
N SER A 94 6.22 -20.49 5.85
CA SER A 94 6.14 -19.87 7.18
C SER A 94 4.90 -18.97 7.34
N GLY A 95 4.10 -18.81 6.29
CA GLY A 95 2.92 -17.96 6.30
C GLY A 95 3.24 -16.48 6.09
N VAL A 96 4.35 -16.19 5.41
CA VAL A 96 4.74 -14.84 5.02
C VAL A 96 4.40 -14.62 3.55
N LEU A 97 3.81 -13.47 3.21
CA LEU A 97 3.53 -13.07 1.83
C LEU A 97 4.81 -13.11 1.00
N ILE A 98 4.75 -13.69 -0.20
CA ILE A 98 5.90 -13.80 -1.10
C ILE A 98 6.19 -12.44 -1.74
N PRO A 99 7.33 -11.76 -1.43
CA PRO A 99 7.58 -10.39 -1.86
C PRO A 99 7.70 -10.21 -3.39
N SER A 100 8.09 -11.27 -4.12
CA SER A 100 8.15 -11.22 -5.59
C SER A 100 6.79 -11.24 -6.28
N MET A 101 5.72 -11.53 -5.55
CA MET A 101 4.35 -11.65 -6.07
C MET A 101 3.37 -10.69 -5.38
N THR A 102 3.79 -10.05 -4.27
CA THR A 102 2.89 -9.26 -3.42
C THR A 102 3.53 -7.96 -3.00
N GLU A 103 2.76 -6.89 -3.09
CA GLU A 103 3.09 -5.58 -2.56
C GLU A 103 2.10 -5.19 -1.45
N ILE A 104 2.51 -4.26 -0.60
CA ILE A 104 1.71 -3.76 0.51
C ILE A 104 1.68 -2.23 0.48
N ALA A 105 0.50 -1.67 0.70
CA ALA A 105 0.31 -0.25 0.93
C ALA A 105 -0.56 -0.03 2.16
N GLY A 106 -0.07 0.76 3.09
CA GLY A 106 -0.75 1.11 4.33
C GLY A 106 -0.16 2.39 4.91
N LEU A 107 -0.94 3.17 5.63
CA LEU A 107 -0.49 4.44 6.21
C LEU A 107 -0.22 4.26 7.70
N HIS A 108 1.01 4.56 8.11
CA HIS A 108 1.43 4.55 9.52
C HIS A 108 2.37 5.72 9.82
N PRO A 109 2.58 6.11 11.09
CA PRO A 109 3.57 7.13 11.43
C PRO A 109 4.98 6.75 10.96
N ALA A 110 5.74 7.71 10.44
CA ALA A 110 7.09 7.51 9.92
C ALA A 110 8.10 7.36 11.08
N SER A 111 8.01 6.28 11.82
CA SER A 111 8.98 5.91 12.85
C SER A 111 8.64 4.54 13.43
N THR A 112 9.68 3.82 13.86
CA THR A 112 9.55 2.61 14.67
C THR A 112 9.37 2.90 16.17
N SER A 113 9.40 4.19 16.58
CA SER A 113 9.17 4.58 17.98
C SER A 113 7.71 4.97 18.22
N ASP A 114 7.22 4.78 19.44
CA ASP A 114 5.84 5.11 19.85
C ASP A 114 5.58 6.62 19.93
N VAL A 115 6.63 7.45 19.88
CA VAL A 115 6.51 8.91 20.07
C VAL A 115 5.69 9.56 18.96
N PRO A 116 5.96 9.36 17.65
CA PRO A 116 5.10 9.88 16.59
C PRO A 116 3.68 9.33 16.63
N TYR A 117 3.50 8.06 17.00
CA TYR A 117 2.18 7.49 17.17
C TYR A 117 1.37 8.22 18.26
N SER A 118 1.97 8.46 19.42
CA SER A 118 1.32 9.18 20.53
C SER A 118 1.02 10.64 20.17
N ILE A 119 1.96 11.34 19.53
CA ILE A 119 1.80 12.72 19.06
C ILE A 119 0.69 12.83 18.00
N GLY A 120 0.61 11.86 17.10
CA GLY A 120 -0.37 11.80 16.01
C GLY A 120 -1.82 11.68 16.45
N HIS A 121 -2.08 11.45 17.74
CA HIS A 121 -3.43 11.56 18.32
C HIS A 121 -3.87 13.00 18.56
N VAL A 122 -2.93 13.95 18.56
CA VAL A 122 -3.17 15.36 18.87
C VAL A 122 -2.91 16.25 17.65
N VAL A 123 -1.84 15.99 16.91
CA VAL A 123 -1.45 16.74 15.70
C VAL A 123 -1.01 15.78 14.59
N PRO A 124 -1.20 16.16 13.31
CA PRO A 124 -0.70 15.37 12.20
C PRO A 124 0.82 15.19 12.26
N VAL A 125 1.30 13.98 11.98
CA VAL A 125 2.74 13.64 11.97
C VAL A 125 3.14 13.09 10.59
N PRO A 126 4.44 13.15 10.22
CA PRO A 126 4.95 12.48 9.04
C PRO A 126 4.59 11.00 9.03
N SER A 127 4.34 10.46 7.84
CA SER A 127 3.93 9.07 7.66
C SER A 127 4.80 8.31 6.66
N GLU A 128 4.68 7.00 6.71
CA GLU A 128 5.09 6.05 5.69
C GLU A 128 3.87 5.32 5.16
N THR A 129 3.95 4.88 3.89
CA THR A 129 2.82 4.30 3.15
C THR A 129 3.12 2.90 2.61
N GLY A 130 4.20 2.30 3.05
CA GLY A 130 4.61 0.93 2.75
C GLY A 130 4.14 -0.09 3.78
N PRO A 131 4.75 -1.28 3.79
CA PRO A 131 4.50 -2.28 4.82
C PRO A 131 5.00 -1.79 6.18
N SER A 132 4.25 -2.13 7.23
CA SER A 132 4.70 -2.04 8.62
C SER A 132 4.89 -3.43 9.21
N ASP A 133 5.54 -3.50 10.36
CA ASP A 133 5.86 -4.77 11.04
C ASP A 133 4.60 -5.61 11.27
N GLY A 134 4.63 -6.87 10.84
CA GLY A 134 3.51 -7.81 10.93
C GLY A 134 2.51 -7.78 9.75
N ASP A 135 2.65 -6.89 8.77
CA ASP A 135 1.71 -6.81 7.63
C ASP A 135 1.85 -7.99 6.66
N THR A 136 3.01 -8.63 6.64
CA THR A 136 3.30 -9.76 5.74
C THR A 136 2.89 -11.11 6.31
N GLU A 137 2.69 -11.24 7.62
CA GLU A 137 2.49 -12.51 8.29
C GLU A 137 1.00 -12.83 8.50
N ILE A 138 0.58 -13.98 7.99
CA ILE A 138 -0.79 -14.47 8.15
C ILE A 138 -1.17 -14.69 9.63
N ALA A 139 -0.19 -14.92 10.50
CA ALA A 139 -0.42 -15.14 11.93
C ALA A 139 -1.05 -13.92 12.65
N TYR A 140 -0.83 -12.71 12.14
CA TYR A 140 -1.41 -11.48 12.70
C TYR A 140 -2.70 -11.06 12.01
N LEU A 141 -3.07 -11.68 10.87
CA LEU A 141 -4.27 -11.35 10.11
C LEU A 141 -5.53 -11.66 10.93
N GLN A 142 -6.40 -10.67 11.08
CA GLN A 142 -7.68 -10.81 11.79
C GLN A 142 -8.88 -10.85 10.85
N ASN A 143 -8.80 -10.10 9.75
CA ASN A 143 -9.92 -9.98 8.82
C ASN A 143 -9.42 -9.52 7.45
N GLU A 144 -10.08 -9.97 6.38
CA GLU A 144 -9.76 -9.53 5.03
C GLU A 144 -10.98 -9.53 4.10
N LEU A 145 -10.96 -8.66 3.12
CA LEU A 145 -11.84 -8.69 1.94
C LEU A 145 -10.95 -8.72 0.71
N THR A 146 -10.92 -9.85 0.01
CA THR A 146 -10.04 -10.07 -1.15
C THR A 146 -10.85 -10.12 -2.44
N ILE A 147 -10.40 -9.38 -3.44
CA ILE A 147 -11.03 -9.24 -4.75
C ILE A 147 -10.06 -9.66 -5.83
N ALA A 148 -10.49 -10.56 -6.73
CA ALA A 148 -9.72 -10.93 -7.90
C ALA A 148 -9.77 -9.84 -8.97
N LEU A 149 -8.64 -9.58 -9.62
CA LEU A 149 -8.47 -8.54 -10.62
C LEU A 149 -7.94 -9.09 -11.94
N SER A 150 -8.47 -8.59 -13.05
CA SER A 150 -7.85 -8.74 -14.36
C SER A 150 -6.56 -7.90 -14.45
N LEU A 151 -5.72 -8.17 -15.42
CA LEU A 151 -4.50 -7.38 -15.66
C LEU A 151 -4.81 -5.89 -15.86
N GLY A 152 -5.89 -5.56 -16.57
CA GLY A 152 -6.29 -4.17 -16.81
C GLY A 152 -6.71 -3.44 -15.53
N GLU A 153 -7.52 -4.11 -14.68
CA GLU A 153 -7.92 -3.61 -13.37
C GLU A 153 -6.71 -3.43 -12.45
N TYR A 154 -5.83 -4.43 -12.42
CA TYR A 154 -4.62 -4.40 -11.59
C TYR A 154 -3.69 -3.23 -11.96
N ARG A 155 -3.40 -3.02 -13.25
CA ARG A 155 -2.52 -1.93 -13.71
C ARG A 155 -3.05 -0.55 -13.32
N LYS A 156 -4.35 -0.30 -13.47
CA LYS A 156 -4.98 0.96 -13.06
C LYS A 156 -4.89 1.16 -11.55
N LEU A 157 -5.20 0.12 -10.80
CA LEU A 157 -5.13 0.12 -9.34
C LEU A 157 -3.70 0.35 -8.84
N TYR A 158 -2.74 -0.35 -9.42
CA TYR A 158 -1.32 -0.21 -9.13
C TYR A 158 -0.82 1.24 -9.33
N SER A 159 -1.19 1.85 -10.46
CA SER A 159 -0.85 3.25 -10.74
C SER A 159 -1.44 4.20 -9.70
N PHE A 160 -2.71 4.00 -9.34
CA PHE A 160 -3.38 4.82 -8.33
C PHE A 160 -2.74 4.66 -6.94
N ILE A 161 -2.45 3.43 -6.52
CA ILE A 161 -1.80 3.18 -5.21
C ILE A 161 -0.43 3.85 -5.16
N ASN A 162 0.39 3.76 -6.22
CA ASN A 162 1.69 4.42 -6.28
C ASN A 162 1.58 5.95 -6.22
N GLU A 163 0.59 6.54 -6.88
CA GLU A 163 0.31 7.97 -6.80
C GLU A 163 -0.07 8.37 -5.36
N LEU A 164 -0.97 7.62 -4.74
CA LEU A 164 -1.41 7.85 -3.37
C LEU A 164 -0.23 7.73 -2.37
N GLN A 165 0.62 6.72 -2.50
CA GLN A 165 1.82 6.56 -1.69
C GLN A 165 2.81 7.72 -1.90
N SER A 166 2.98 8.17 -3.15
CA SER A 166 3.87 9.27 -3.50
C SER A 166 3.43 10.61 -2.94
N SER A 167 2.14 10.79 -2.67
CA SER A 167 1.58 12.00 -2.07
C SER A 167 2.01 12.22 -0.61
N ARG A 168 2.50 11.16 0.06
CA ARG A 168 2.99 11.17 1.45
C ARG A 168 2.05 11.91 2.41
N PRO A 169 0.80 11.46 2.53
CA PRO A 169 -0.16 12.12 3.40
C PRO A 169 0.30 12.08 4.86
N LEU A 170 0.01 13.11 5.64
CA LEU A 170 0.30 13.09 7.08
C LEU A 170 -0.65 12.11 7.79
N TRP A 171 -0.13 11.43 8.81
CA TRP A 171 -0.94 10.55 9.65
C TRP A 171 -1.52 11.30 10.85
N HIS A 172 -2.80 11.09 11.13
CA HIS A 172 -3.48 11.55 12.34
C HIS A 172 -4.54 10.53 12.72
N ALA A 173 -4.53 10.07 13.99
CA ALA A 173 -5.36 8.96 14.46
C ALA A 173 -6.86 9.08 14.13
N VAL A 174 -7.40 10.30 14.09
CA VAL A 174 -8.82 10.56 13.84
C VAL A 174 -9.08 11.19 12.48
N ALA A 175 -8.24 12.16 12.05
CA ALA A 175 -8.52 12.93 10.83
C ALA A 175 -8.13 12.16 9.55
N TYR A 176 -6.96 11.52 9.55
CA TYR A 176 -6.50 10.72 8.40
C TYR A 176 -5.55 9.61 8.87
N ASN A 177 -6.07 8.41 8.98
CA ASN A 177 -5.40 7.22 9.53
C ASN A 177 -5.28 6.11 8.48
N CYS A 178 -4.83 4.93 8.89
CA CYS A 178 -4.70 3.75 8.03
C CYS A 178 -6.02 3.39 7.31
N SER A 179 -7.16 3.47 7.98
CA SER A 179 -8.47 3.19 7.37
C SER A 179 -8.93 4.31 6.42
N SER A 180 -8.52 5.57 6.66
CA SER A 180 -8.74 6.68 5.70
C SER A 180 -7.98 6.43 4.40
N PHE A 181 -6.69 6.08 4.50
CA PHE A 181 -5.86 5.73 3.35
C PHE A 181 -6.44 4.54 2.57
N THR A 182 -6.88 3.50 3.28
CA THR A 182 -7.56 2.35 2.66
C THR A 182 -8.86 2.76 1.95
N ASN A 183 -9.64 3.70 2.51
CA ASN A 183 -10.86 4.21 1.90
C ASN A 183 -10.60 4.96 0.57
N GLU A 184 -9.46 5.62 0.36
CA GLU A 184 -9.11 6.20 -0.93
C GLU A 184 -9.07 5.11 -2.01
N ILE A 185 -8.46 3.97 -1.71
CA ILE A 185 -8.36 2.83 -2.61
C ILE A 185 -9.74 2.19 -2.84
N VAL A 186 -10.51 1.99 -1.78
CA VAL A 186 -11.90 1.48 -1.85
C VAL A 186 -12.75 2.38 -2.75
N SER A 187 -12.65 3.70 -2.57
CA SER A 187 -13.40 4.70 -3.35
C SER A 187 -12.98 4.68 -4.81
N TYR A 188 -11.67 4.62 -5.09
CA TYR A 188 -11.15 4.51 -6.46
C TYR A 188 -11.69 3.27 -7.18
N MET A 189 -11.88 2.16 -6.48
CA MET A 189 -12.50 0.94 -7.01
C MET A 189 -14.02 1.05 -7.19
N GLY A 190 -14.64 2.18 -6.86
CA GLY A 190 -16.10 2.35 -6.94
C GLY A 190 -16.87 1.55 -5.90
N LEU A 191 -16.20 1.14 -4.81
CA LEU A 191 -16.82 0.41 -3.70
C LEU A 191 -17.34 1.37 -2.63
N ASN A 192 -18.28 0.89 -1.82
CA ASN A 192 -18.79 1.66 -0.68
C ASN A 192 -17.76 1.66 0.45
N THR A 193 -17.27 2.84 0.82
CA THR A 193 -16.34 3.03 1.94
C THR A 193 -16.98 2.73 3.29
N ALA A 194 -16.17 2.40 4.29
CA ALA A 194 -16.58 2.25 5.68
C ALA A 194 -16.12 3.43 6.55
N ASN A 195 -16.66 3.55 7.75
CA ASN A 195 -16.24 4.60 8.67
C ASN A 195 -14.80 4.34 9.14
N HIS A 196 -13.88 5.25 8.80
CA HIS A 196 -12.46 5.16 9.09
C HIS A 196 -12.10 5.30 10.58
N ILE A 197 -13.04 5.73 11.43
CA ILE A 197 -12.83 5.83 12.88
C ILE A 197 -12.99 4.47 13.58
N LEU A 198 -13.60 3.49 12.90
CA LEU A 198 -13.70 2.12 13.43
C LEU A 198 -12.30 1.51 13.60
N PHE A 199 -12.12 0.70 14.65
CA PHE A 199 -10.93 -0.13 14.77
C PHE A 199 -10.75 -1.01 13.52
N PRO A 200 -9.52 -1.26 13.09
CA PRO A 200 -9.24 -1.90 11.80
C PRO A 200 -10.01 -3.19 11.53
N ASN A 201 -10.12 -4.09 12.49
CA ASN A 201 -10.92 -5.31 12.31
C ASN A 201 -12.41 -5.00 12.05
N LYS A 202 -13.00 -4.06 12.81
CA LYS A 202 -14.38 -3.62 12.62
C LYS A 202 -14.58 -2.79 11.36
N TYR A 203 -13.54 -2.07 10.93
CA TYR A 203 -13.53 -1.37 9.66
C TYR A 203 -13.66 -2.36 8.47
N ILE A 204 -12.85 -3.43 8.45
CA ILE A 204 -12.95 -4.45 7.39
C ILE A 204 -14.30 -5.20 7.46
N GLU A 205 -14.80 -5.51 8.65
CA GLU A 205 -16.12 -6.11 8.82
C GLU A 205 -17.23 -5.20 8.24
N SER A 206 -17.17 -3.90 8.53
CA SER A 206 -18.10 -2.91 7.99
C SER A 206 -17.96 -2.78 6.47
N LEU A 207 -16.73 -2.80 5.94
CA LEU A 207 -16.47 -2.75 4.51
C LEU A 207 -17.13 -3.92 3.78
N LYS A 208 -17.02 -5.14 4.30
CA LYS A 208 -17.74 -6.33 3.78
C LYS A 208 -19.24 -6.14 3.77
N GLY A 209 -19.81 -5.69 4.90
CA GLY A 209 -21.24 -5.48 5.03
C GLY A 209 -21.80 -4.41 4.09
N ARG A 210 -21.00 -3.41 3.73
CA ARG A 210 -21.39 -2.34 2.79
C ARG A 210 -21.23 -2.72 1.32
N ASN A 211 -20.54 -3.83 1.05
CA ASN A 211 -20.29 -4.35 -0.29
C ASN A 211 -20.68 -5.85 -0.39
N PRO A 212 -21.95 -6.20 -0.14
CA PRO A 212 -22.39 -7.58 -0.01
C PRO A 212 -22.27 -8.38 -1.33
N ASP A 213 -22.24 -7.68 -2.45
CA ASP A 213 -22.12 -8.31 -3.78
C ASP A 213 -20.67 -8.74 -4.09
N ILE A 214 -19.70 -8.27 -3.30
CA ILE A 214 -18.30 -8.67 -3.40
C ILE A 214 -18.11 -9.99 -2.68
N LYS A 215 -17.78 -11.03 -3.42
CA LYS A 215 -17.40 -12.31 -2.84
C LYS A 215 -15.91 -12.34 -2.57
N ASN A 216 -15.56 -12.64 -1.32
CA ASN A 216 -14.20 -12.91 -0.90
C ASN A 216 -13.67 -14.17 -1.59
N ILE A 217 -12.48 -14.12 -2.19
CA ILE A 217 -11.86 -15.25 -2.91
C ILE A 217 -10.89 -16.01 -2.02
#